data_534314503fd1223d0e51904bde74b5d7
#
_entry.id   534314503fd1223d0e51904bde74b5d7
#
_cell.length_a   1.000
_cell.length_b   1.000
_cell.length_c   1.000
_cell.angle_alpha   90.00
_cell.angle_beta   90.00
_cell.angle_gamma   90.00
#
_symmetry.space_group_name_H-M   'P 1'
#
loop_
_entity.id
_entity.type
_entity.pdbx_description
1 polymer ?
#
loop_
_entity_poly.entity_id
_entity_poly.type
_entity_poly.pdbx_seq_one_letter_code
_entity_poly.pdbx_strand_id
1 'polypeptide(L)'
;MREFRLRFFALLLGSLYVAGGVMAENGQTETRQAQCLDCHTASSDVAVHAIDNTIHRDLAGGGNASCSACHGASQGHLDAPTNIAPDVSFGPRWPADADTRSASCQSCHEKSDQMLWTGSEHQQENLSCDNCHDSHQQRDLALNDKESDQLCLNCHQQVRAELRLPSRHPIAEGKTTCTDCHNPHGGLGDADLHQVSLNDNCFSCHQEKRGPFLWEHPPVAEDCSLCHRPHGSVNDRLLTARGPALCQQCHAAAFHPSVPYGSEGLPGGSSNQNLLGKNCLNCHSQTHGSNHPSGARLTR
;
A
#
# COMPACT_ATOMS: atom_id res chain seq x y z
N MET A 1 55.34 44.00 29.43
CA MET A 1 54.88 45.36 29.70
C MET A 1 53.35 45.38 29.46
N ARG A 2 52.66 45.85 30.51
CA ARG A 2 51.22 46.13 30.65
C ARG A 2 50.28 44.91 30.65
N GLU A 3 49.99 44.53 31.88
CA GLU A 3 48.87 43.75 32.32
C GLU A 3 47.54 44.43 32.01
N PHE A 4 46.54 43.68 31.58
CA PHE A 4 45.14 44.08 31.54
C PHE A 4 44.30 43.09 32.38
N ARG A 5 44.01 43.59 33.62
CA ARG A 5 43.07 42.85 34.51
C ARG A 5 41.66 43.13 34.08
N LEU A 6 40.93 42.07 33.69
CA LEU A 6 39.48 42.12 33.44
C LEU A 6 38.75 41.60 34.68
N ARG A 7 37.96 42.44 35.30
CA ARG A 7 37.09 42.12 36.45
C ARG A 7 35.85 41.40 35.96
N PHE A 8 35.62 40.21 36.45
CA PHE A 8 34.34 39.49 36.31
C PHE A 8 33.33 40.10 37.30
N PHE A 9 32.23 40.64 36.74
CA PHE A 9 31.02 40.96 37.48
C PHE A 9 30.07 39.80 37.31
N ALA A 10 29.82 39.04 38.37
CA ALA A 10 28.81 38.01 38.44
C ALA A 10 27.43 38.66 38.68
N LEU A 11 26.57 38.64 37.66
CA LEU A 11 25.15 38.95 37.79
C LEU A 11 24.39 37.62 38.02
N LEU A 12 23.98 37.42 39.27
CA LEU A 12 22.98 36.41 39.66
C LEU A 12 21.61 36.93 39.24
N LEU A 13 21.10 36.45 38.10
CA LEU A 13 19.70 36.57 37.74
C LEU A 13 19.00 35.26 38.17
N GLY A 14 18.18 35.38 39.21
CA GLY A 14 17.31 34.33 39.69
C GLY A 14 16.24 34.00 38.66
N SER A 15 16.29 32.79 38.14
CA SER A 15 15.20 32.22 37.31
C SER A 15 14.08 31.77 38.25
N LEU A 16 13.01 32.56 38.38
CA LEU A 16 11.73 32.07 38.86
C LEU A 16 11.16 31.11 37.78
N TYR A 17 11.25 29.82 38.02
CA TYR A 17 10.50 28.84 37.26
C TYR A 17 9.03 28.95 37.66
N VAL A 18 8.20 29.42 36.73
CA VAL A 18 6.74 29.32 36.83
C VAL A 18 6.35 27.89 36.45
N ALA A 19 6.30 27.03 37.45
CA ALA A 19 5.73 25.70 37.32
C ALA A 19 4.20 25.75 37.50
N GLY A 20 3.50 26.42 36.59
CA GLY A 20 2.05 26.63 36.73
C GLY A 20 1.21 26.22 35.53
N GLY A 21 1.82 25.83 34.37
CA GLY A 21 1.06 25.63 33.13
C GLY A 21 0.60 24.21 32.86
N VAL A 22 1.30 23.19 33.35
CA VAL A 22 1.06 21.78 32.94
C VAL A 22 -0.11 21.13 33.68
N MET A 23 -0.45 21.56 34.89
CA MET A 23 -1.54 20.95 35.67
C MET A 23 -2.96 21.41 35.23
N ALA A 24 -3.07 22.57 34.58
CA ALA A 24 -4.37 23.09 34.17
C ALA A 24 -4.92 22.44 32.89
N GLU A 25 -4.05 22.03 31.98
CA GLU A 25 -4.45 21.36 30.73
C GLU A 25 -4.97 19.93 30.99
N ASN A 26 -4.30 19.15 31.85
CA ASN A 26 -4.72 17.77 32.16
C ASN A 26 -6.10 17.73 32.82
N GLY A 27 -6.40 18.61 33.74
CA GLY A 27 -7.70 18.65 34.39
C GLY A 27 -8.84 19.04 33.46
N GLN A 28 -8.61 19.87 32.46
CA GLN A 28 -9.62 20.23 31.47
C GLN A 28 -9.92 19.10 30.49
N THR A 29 -8.92 18.31 30.15
CA THR A 29 -9.04 17.16 29.23
C THR A 29 -9.85 16.04 29.85
N GLU A 30 -9.57 15.69 31.12
CA GLU A 30 -10.33 14.66 31.86
C GLU A 30 -11.79 15.07 32.05
N THR A 31 -12.08 16.33 32.39
CA THR A 31 -13.42 16.84 32.56
C THR A 31 -14.22 16.79 31.24
N ARG A 32 -13.57 17.08 30.11
CA ARG A 32 -14.20 17.09 28.80
C ARG A 32 -14.52 15.69 28.29
N GLN A 33 -13.63 14.73 28.53
CA GLN A 33 -13.88 13.32 28.19
C GLN A 33 -15.09 12.76 28.97
N ALA A 34 -15.21 13.08 30.28
CA ALA A 34 -16.35 12.68 31.06
C ALA A 34 -17.67 13.19 30.47
N GLN A 35 -17.69 14.44 29.96
CA GLN A 35 -18.86 15.00 29.29
C GLN A 35 -19.28 14.24 28.02
N CYS A 36 -18.33 13.72 27.24
CA CYS A 36 -18.65 12.91 26.07
C CYS A 36 -19.31 11.59 26.49
N LEU A 37 -18.78 10.96 27.54
CA LEU A 37 -19.26 9.66 28.04
C LEU A 37 -20.61 9.73 28.76
N ASP A 38 -21.09 10.92 29.15
CA ASP A 38 -22.45 11.10 29.67
C ASP A 38 -23.55 10.72 28.66
N CYS A 39 -23.24 10.89 27.36
CA CYS A 39 -24.16 10.56 26.27
C CYS A 39 -23.69 9.34 25.45
N HIS A 40 -22.37 9.23 25.18
CA HIS A 40 -21.78 8.12 24.44
C HIS A 40 -21.44 6.96 25.38
N THR A 41 -22.45 6.17 25.73
CA THR A 41 -22.33 5.04 26.66
C THR A 41 -21.99 3.72 25.95
N ALA A 42 -21.78 2.67 26.72
CA ALA A 42 -21.57 1.32 26.19
C ALA A 42 -22.76 0.77 25.37
N SER A 43 -23.94 1.37 25.49
CA SER A 43 -25.13 1.03 24.69
C SER A 43 -25.24 1.84 23.38
N SER A 44 -24.27 2.69 23.06
CA SER A 44 -24.21 3.42 21.79
C SER A 44 -23.96 2.45 20.63
N ASP A 45 -24.43 2.78 19.43
CA ASP A 45 -24.23 1.96 18.21
C ASP A 45 -22.75 1.75 17.88
N VAL A 46 -21.89 2.66 18.32
CA VAL A 46 -20.44 2.55 18.24
C VAL A 46 -19.88 2.13 19.59
N ALA A 47 -19.00 1.15 19.59
CA ALA A 47 -18.33 0.65 20.80
C ALA A 47 -17.24 1.64 21.28
N VAL A 48 -17.66 2.85 21.68
CA VAL A 48 -16.74 3.95 22.05
C VAL A 48 -15.72 3.59 23.11
N HIS A 49 -16.05 2.69 24.05
CA HIS A 49 -15.15 2.21 25.08
C HIS A 49 -14.13 1.18 24.58
N ALA A 50 -14.29 0.66 23.36
CA ALA A 50 -13.32 -0.30 22.82
C ALA A 50 -11.97 0.36 22.58
N ILE A 51 -11.91 1.69 22.39
CA ILE A 51 -10.67 2.45 22.26
C ILE A 51 -9.75 2.27 23.47
N ASP A 52 -10.30 2.04 24.67
CA ASP A 52 -9.53 1.79 25.90
C ASP A 52 -8.70 0.48 25.83
N ASN A 53 -9.01 -0.38 24.87
CA ASN A 53 -8.29 -1.63 24.61
C ASN A 53 -7.37 -1.55 23.40
N THR A 54 -7.17 -0.37 22.83
CA THR A 54 -6.31 -0.12 21.67
C THR A 54 -5.03 0.61 22.08
N ILE A 55 -4.10 0.75 21.14
CA ILE A 55 -2.89 1.55 21.34
C ILE A 55 -3.18 3.04 21.54
N HIS A 56 -4.37 3.50 21.14
CA HIS A 56 -4.80 4.91 21.28
C HIS A 56 -5.26 5.25 22.71
N ARG A 57 -5.35 4.28 23.61
CA ARG A 57 -5.72 4.49 25.01
C ARG A 57 -4.87 5.56 25.71
N ASP A 58 -3.57 5.62 25.41
CA ASP A 58 -2.60 6.45 26.12
C ASP A 58 -2.14 7.70 25.34
N LEU A 59 -2.96 8.20 24.39
CA LEU A 59 -2.60 9.31 23.50
C LEU A 59 -2.20 10.63 24.19
N ALA A 60 -2.54 10.80 25.46
CA ALA A 60 -2.25 12.05 26.19
C ALA A 60 -1.26 11.88 27.35
N GLY A 61 -0.55 10.77 27.47
CA GLY A 61 0.42 10.53 28.56
C GLY A 61 -0.20 10.40 29.95
N GLY A 62 -1.51 10.16 30.02
CA GLY A 62 -2.27 10.14 31.27
C GLY A 62 -3.29 9.01 31.40
N GLY A 63 -3.28 8.02 30.53
CA GLY A 63 -4.06 6.79 30.73
C GLY A 63 -5.50 6.81 30.21
N ASN A 64 -5.95 7.85 29.53
CA ASN A 64 -7.26 7.88 28.87
C ASN A 64 -7.13 8.55 27.49
N ALA A 65 -7.57 7.85 26.43
CA ALA A 65 -7.68 8.44 25.11
C ALA A 65 -8.62 9.65 25.15
N SER A 66 -8.11 10.81 24.83
CA SER A 66 -8.97 12.00 24.74
C SER A 66 -9.80 11.93 23.48
N CYS A 67 -11.12 11.82 23.59
CA CYS A 67 -12.05 11.87 22.46
C CYS A 67 -11.77 13.09 21.56
N SER A 68 -11.43 14.21 22.18
CA SER A 68 -11.13 15.47 21.48
C SER A 68 -9.84 15.44 20.65
N ALA A 69 -8.95 14.48 20.87
CA ALA A 69 -7.74 14.34 20.04
C ALA A 69 -8.08 13.99 18.58
N CYS A 70 -9.17 13.22 18.39
CA CYS A 70 -9.66 12.83 17.06
C CYS A 70 -10.89 13.63 16.63
N HIS A 71 -11.82 13.90 17.57
CA HIS A 71 -13.11 14.52 17.28
C HIS A 71 -13.13 16.04 17.46
N GLY A 72 -12.01 16.66 17.83
CA GLY A 72 -11.95 18.08 18.16
C GLY A 72 -12.60 18.43 19.50
N ALA A 73 -12.59 19.69 19.84
CA ALA A 73 -13.18 20.17 21.11
C ALA A 73 -14.72 20.00 21.15
N SER A 74 -15.34 20.10 20.00
CA SER A 74 -16.78 19.82 19.75
C SER A 74 -17.75 20.54 20.69
N GLN A 75 -17.38 21.77 21.13
CA GLN A 75 -18.21 22.51 22.10
C GLN A 75 -19.62 22.75 21.61
N GLY A 76 -19.81 23.11 20.33
CA GLY A 76 -21.14 23.27 19.75
C GLY A 76 -21.98 22.01 19.80
N HIS A 77 -21.35 20.85 19.62
CA HIS A 77 -22.01 19.56 19.77
C HIS A 77 -22.42 19.29 21.22
N LEU A 78 -21.55 19.60 22.20
CA LEU A 78 -21.88 19.46 23.62
C LEU A 78 -23.08 20.33 24.02
N ASP A 79 -23.17 21.54 23.46
CA ASP A 79 -24.26 22.48 23.76
C ASP A 79 -25.57 22.09 23.07
N ALA A 80 -25.54 21.45 21.91
CA ALA A 80 -26.69 21.04 21.13
C ALA A 80 -26.50 19.72 20.38
N PRO A 81 -26.38 18.59 21.07
CA PRO A 81 -25.89 17.31 20.55
C PRO A 81 -26.77 16.68 19.47
N THR A 82 -28.03 17.06 19.37
CA THR A 82 -28.94 16.56 18.34
C THR A 82 -28.95 17.40 17.06
N ASN A 83 -28.42 18.63 17.11
CA ASN A 83 -28.54 19.62 16.05
C ASN A 83 -27.21 20.05 15.45
N ILE A 84 -26.12 19.93 16.18
CA ILE A 84 -24.78 20.34 15.76
C ILE A 84 -23.87 19.11 15.73
N ALA A 85 -23.15 18.94 14.62
CA ALA A 85 -22.15 17.89 14.48
C ALA A 85 -20.95 18.13 15.41
N PRO A 86 -20.21 17.09 15.80
CA PRO A 86 -18.84 17.25 16.32
C PRO A 86 -17.95 17.97 15.31
N ASP A 87 -16.87 18.61 15.78
CA ASP A 87 -15.93 19.31 14.90
C ASP A 87 -15.35 18.38 13.84
N VAL A 88 -15.02 17.13 14.21
CA VAL A 88 -14.70 16.05 13.29
C VAL A 88 -15.60 14.85 13.56
N SER A 89 -16.39 14.49 12.57
CA SER A 89 -17.29 13.33 12.65
C SER A 89 -16.94 12.29 11.60
N PHE A 90 -16.79 11.05 12.04
CA PHE A 90 -16.54 9.87 11.20
C PHE A 90 -17.81 9.06 10.91
N GLY A 91 -18.90 9.35 11.62
CA GLY A 91 -20.15 8.62 11.50
C GLY A 91 -21.04 9.09 10.33
N PRO A 92 -21.99 8.23 9.92
CA PRO A 92 -22.82 8.50 8.73
C PRO A 92 -23.82 9.65 8.91
N ARG A 93 -24.11 10.06 10.14
CA ARG A 93 -25.12 11.10 10.40
C ARG A 93 -24.64 12.50 9.95
N TRP A 94 -23.36 12.81 10.19
CA TRP A 94 -22.73 14.08 9.83
C TRP A 94 -21.30 13.85 9.39
N PRO A 95 -21.06 13.17 8.27
CA PRO A 95 -19.71 12.85 7.86
C PRO A 95 -18.94 14.13 7.55
N ALA A 96 -17.80 14.34 8.20
CA ALA A 96 -16.83 15.32 7.76
C ALA A 96 -16.25 14.88 6.40
N ASP A 97 -15.71 15.82 5.62
CA ASP A 97 -15.00 15.47 4.40
C ASP A 97 -13.78 14.57 4.68
N ALA A 98 -13.35 13.84 3.66
CA ALA A 98 -12.28 12.85 3.81
C ALA A 98 -10.93 13.46 4.27
N ASP A 99 -10.63 14.66 3.78
CA ASP A 99 -9.39 15.35 4.15
C ASP A 99 -9.41 15.78 5.61
N THR A 100 -10.53 16.32 6.10
CA THR A 100 -10.71 16.68 7.53
C THR A 100 -10.58 15.44 8.43
N ARG A 101 -11.18 14.31 8.04
CA ARG A 101 -11.06 13.05 8.78
C ARG A 101 -9.63 12.53 8.78
N SER A 102 -8.95 12.55 7.63
CA SER A 102 -7.55 12.13 7.51
C SER A 102 -6.60 13.04 8.29
N ALA A 103 -6.81 14.37 8.26
CA ALA A 103 -5.98 15.33 8.99
C ALA A 103 -5.99 15.08 10.50
N SER A 104 -7.11 14.60 11.05
CA SER A 104 -7.20 14.21 12.45
C SER A 104 -6.18 13.11 12.82
N CYS A 105 -6.02 12.11 11.95
CA CYS A 105 -5.05 11.03 12.13
C CYS A 105 -3.60 11.50 11.84
N GLN A 106 -3.42 12.26 10.76
CA GLN A 106 -2.12 12.77 10.32
C GLN A 106 -1.48 13.74 11.32
N SER A 107 -2.25 14.35 12.23
CA SER A 107 -1.69 15.16 13.31
C SER A 107 -0.64 14.41 14.16
N CYS A 108 -0.69 13.07 14.15
CA CYS A 108 0.25 12.18 14.84
C CYS A 108 0.92 11.19 13.88
N HIS A 109 0.21 10.75 12.82
CA HIS A 109 0.68 9.75 11.86
C HIS A 109 1.24 10.40 10.58
N GLU A 110 2.39 11.12 10.72
CA GLU A 110 3.06 11.83 9.62
C GLU A 110 4.29 11.10 9.06
N LYS A 111 4.62 9.92 9.61
CA LYS A 111 5.91 9.25 9.35
C LYS A 111 5.72 7.87 8.74
N SER A 112 6.82 7.31 8.22
CA SER A 112 6.85 5.97 7.63
C SER A 112 5.93 5.87 6.40
N ASP A 113 5.17 4.80 6.30
CA ASP A 113 4.37 4.48 5.12
C ASP A 113 3.23 5.46 4.86
N GLN A 114 2.80 6.24 5.88
CA GLN A 114 1.74 7.25 5.75
C GLN A 114 2.21 8.58 5.15
N MET A 115 3.53 8.80 5.01
CA MET A 115 4.10 10.04 4.44
C MET A 115 3.57 10.38 3.06
N LEU A 116 3.23 9.37 2.27
CA LEU A 116 2.80 9.53 0.89
C LEU A 116 1.27 9.59 0.74
N TRP A 117 0.52 9.62 1.86
CA TRP A 117 -0.94 9.68 1.81
C TRP A 117 -1.45 10.86 0.98
N THR A 118 -0.88 12.04 1.21
CA THR A 118 -1.23 13.23 0.44
C THR A 118 -0.78 13.07 -1.01
N GLY A 119 -1.74 12.95 -1.91
CA GLY A 119 -1.51 12.72 -3.33
C GLY A 119 -1.61 11.25 -3.75
N SER A 120 -1.84 10.31 -2.80
CA SER A 120 -2.09 8.90 -3.13
C SER A 120 -3.37 8.72 -3.93
N GLU A 121 -3.49 7.61 -4.64
CA GLU A 121 -4.68 7.24 -5.40
C GLU A 121 -5.93 7.21 -4.49
N HIS A 122 -5.79 6.63 -3.30
CA HIS A 122 -6.90 6.53 -2.35
C HIS A 122 -7.37 7.90 -1.84
N GLN A 123 -6.46 8.82 -1.55
CA GLN A 123 -6.85 10.18 -1.15
C GLN A 123 -7.56 10.91 -2.29
N GLN A 124 -7.06 10.78 -3.54
CA GLN A 124 -7.68 11.41 -4.71
C GLN A 124 -9.11 10.90 -4.96
N GLU A 125 -9.41 9.66 -4.57
CA GLU A 125 -10.75 9.05 -4.62
C GLU A 125 -11.60 9.36 -3.38
N ASN A 126 -11.23 10.36 -2.58
CA ASN A 126 -11.94 10.80 -1.37
C ASN A 126 -12.06 9.73 -0.28
N LEU A 127 -11.11 8.81 -0.20
CA LEU A 127 -10.98 7.92 0.94
C LEU A 127 -10.25 8.63 2.09
N SER A 128 -10.51 8.16 3.28
CA SER A 128 -9.88 8.62 4.52
C SER A 128 -9.43 7.43 5.35
N CYS A 129 -8.59 7.67 6.34
CA CYS A 129 -8.00 6.62 7.15
C CYS A 129 -9.06 5.67 7.76
N ASP A 130 -10.18 6.22 8.20
CA ASP A 130 -11.28 5.47 8.82
C ASP A 130 -12.10 4.61 7.83
N ASN A 131 -11.89 4.73 6.52
CA ASN A 131 -12.50 3.82 5.56
C ASN A 131 -11.86 2.42 5.62
N CYS A 132 -10.64 2.32 6.13
CA CYS A 132 -9.89 1.07 6.26
C CYS A 132 -9.59 0.73 7.72
N HIS A 133 -9.31 1.74 8.55
CA HIS A 133 -8.93 1.58 9.95
C HIS A 133 -10.10 1.87 10.89
N ASP A 134 -10.31 1.02 11.87
CA ASP A 134 -11.30 1.23 12.92
C ASP A 134 -10.61 1.39 14.29
N SER A 135 -10.42 2.65 14.70
CA SER A 135 -9.79 2.98 15.98
C SER A 135 -10.65 2.67 17.20
N HIS A 136 -11.94 2.40 17.01
CA HIS A 136 -12.87 1.99 18.07
C HIS A 136 -13.00 0.47 18.20
N GLN A 137 -12.20 -0.31 17.48
CA GLN A 137 -12.14 -1.76 17.63
C GLN A 137 -10.79 -2.19 18.23
N GLN A 138 -10.83 -3.17 19.11
CA GLN A 138 -9.62 -3.75 19.70
C GLN A 138 -8.72 -4.39 18.64
N ARG A 139 -9.31 -4.84 17.53
CA ARG A 139 -8.61 -5.47 16.43
C ARG A 139 -8.93 -4.73 15.14
N ASP A 140 -7.96 -4.00 14.65
CA ASP A 140 -8.03 -3.39 13.34
C ASP A 140 -7.72 -4.43 12.25
N LEU A 141 -8.68 -4.66 11.36
CA LEU A 141 -8.53 -5.64 10.27
C LEU A 141 -7.45 -5.22 9.27
N ALA A 142 -7.24 -3.92 9.08
CA ALA A 142 -6.21 -3.40 8.19
C ALA A 142 -4.79 -3.74 8.65
N LEU A 143 -4.60 -3.95 9.96
CA LEU A 143 -3.31 -4.31 10.55
C LEU A 143 -3.09 -5.83 10.68
N ASN A 144 -4.00 -6.64 10.15
CA ASN A 144 -3.91 -8.08 10.21
C ASN A 144 -3.61 -8.65 8.82
N ASP A 145 -2.40 -9.12 8.61
CA ASP A 145 -1.92 -9.65 7.32
C ASP A 145 -2.85 -10.69 6.67
N LYS A 146 -3.60 -11.46 7.46
CA LYS A 146 -4.51 -12.50 6.94
C LYS A 146 -5.89 -11.97 6.55
N GLU A 147 -6.28 -10.83 7.08
CA GLU A 147 -7.63 -10.29 6.93
C GLU A 147 -7.65 -9.00 6.12
N SER A 148 -6.51 -8.29 6.05
CA SER A 148 -6.36 -7.05 5.28
C SER A 148 -6.68 -7.23 3.80
N ASP A 149 -6.33 -8.37 3.21
CA ASP A 149 -6.66 -8.67 1.81
C ASP A 149 -8.17 -8.64 1.55
N GLN A 150 -8.99 -9.14 2.48
CA GLN A 150 -10.44 -9.09 2.36
C GLN A 150 -10.98 -7.66 2.38
N LEU A 151 -10.37 -6.80 3.19
CA LEU A 151 -10.71 -5.38 3.25
C LEU A 151 -10.50 -4.73 1.88
N CYS A 152 -9.32 -4.92 1.28
CA CYS A 152 -9.01 -4.41 -0.06
C CYS A 152 -10.00 -4.92 -1.12
N LEU A 153 -10.30 -6.21 -1.10
CA LEU A 153 -11.16 -6.87 -2.07
C LEU A 153 -12.64 -6.49 -1.96
N ASN A 154 -13.06 -5.80 -0.91
CA ASN A 154 -14.42 -5.25 -0.83
C ASN A 154 -14.67 -4.18 -1.91
N CYS A 155 -13.66 -3.39 -2.23
CA CYS A 155 -13.71 -2.36 -3.27
C CYS A 155 -13.06 -2.83 -4.58
N HIS A 156 -11.92 -3.53 -4.54
CA HIS A 156 -11.19 -4.01 -5.71
C HIS A 156 -11.78 -5.31 -6.29
N GLN A 157 -13.03 -5.23 -6.83
CA GLN A 157 -13.79 -6.39 -7.30
C GLN A 157 -13.16 -7.08 -8.51
N GLN A 158 -12.50 -6.32 -9.41
CA GLN A 158 -11.81 -6.89 -10.56
C GLN A 158 -10.64 -7.75 -10.11
N VAL A 159 -9.81 -7.22 -9.20
CA VAL A 159 -8.67 -7.97 -8.63
C VAL A 159 -9.15 -9.22 -7.90
N ARG A 160 -10.27 -9.12 -7.16
CA ARG A 160 -10.91 -10.29 -6.54
C ARG A 160 -11.24 -11.39 -7.57
N ALA A 161 -11.72 -11.02 -8.76
CA ALA A 161 -12.02 -11.97 -9.82
C ALA A 161 -10.74 -12.56 -10.41
N GLU A 162 -9.71 -11.73 -10.65
CA GLU A 162 -8.42 -12.16 -11.19
C GLU A 162 -7.70 -13.15 -10.25
N LEU A 163 -7.74 -12.91 -8.94
CA LEU A 163 -7.16 -13.82 -7.93
C LEU A 163 -7.84 -15.20 -7.84
N ARG A 164 -8.97 -15.42 -8.53
CA ARG A 164 -9.63 -16.73 -8.67
C ARG A 164 -9.21 -17.50 -9.91
N LEU A 165 -8.42 -16.88 -10.78
CA LEU A 165 -7.93 -17.52 -12.00
C LEU A 165 -6.90 -18.62 -11.67
N PRO A 166 -6.74 -19.61 -12.59
CA PRO A 166 -5.87 -20.77 -12.33
C PRO A 166 -4.41 -20.43 -12.04
N SER A 167 -3.89 -19.41 -12.71
CA SER A 167 -2.52 -18.91 -12.53
C SER A 167 -2.59 -17.55 -11.81
N ARG A 168 -2.10 -17.48 -10.58
CA ARG A 168 -2.16 -16.29 -9.74
C ARG A 168 -1.03 -16.28 -8.72
N HIS A 169 -0.72 -15.12 -8.14
CA HIS A 169 0.09 -15.09 -6.93
C HIS A 169 -0.68 -15.74 -5.76
N PRO A 170 0.01 -16.40 -4.84
CA PRO A 170 -0.62 -17.22 -3.79
C PRO A 170 -1.09 -16.38 -2.59
N ILE A 171 -1.90 -15.34 -2.86
CA ILE A 171 -2.50 -14.46 -1.85
C ILE A 171 -3.53 -15.25 -1.03
N ALA A 172 -4.42 -16.00 -1.69
CA ALA A 172 -5.41 -16.81 -1.01
C ALA A 172 -4.79 -17.89 -0.10
N GLU A 173 -3.58 -18.32 -0.41
CA GLU A 173 -2.79 -19.28 0.37
C GLU A 173 -1.97 -18.61 1.49
N GLY A 174 -2.06 -17.29 1.63
CA GLY A 174 -1.36 -16.49 2.65
C GLY A 174 0.17 -16.51 2.53
N LYS A 175 0.70 -16.69 1.30
CA LYS A 175 2.15 -16.66 1.04
C LYS A 175 2.65 -15.31 0.58
N THR A 176 1.76 -14.46 0.15
CA THR A 176 1.97 -13.05 -0.18
C THR A 176 0.67 -12.30 0.06
N THR A 177 0.75 -10.99 0.27
CA THR A 177 -0.36 -10.11 0.56
C THR A 177 -0.42 -8.98 -0.46
N CYS A 178 -1.50 -8.22 -0.47
CA CYS A 178 -1.61 -7.02 -1.31
C CYS A 178 -0.50 -6.01 -0.99
N THR A 179 -0.20 -5.88 0.31
CA THR A 179 0.79 -4.92 0.83
C THR A 179 2.24 -5.34 0.63
N ASP A 180 2.54 -6.54 0.14
CA ASP A 180 3.90 -6.89 -0.29
C ASP A 180 4.32 -6.14 -1.57
N CYS A 181 3.34 -5.69 -2.35
CA CYS A 181 3.56 -4.98 -3.61
C CYS A 181 3.08 -3.52 -3.57
N HIS A 182 1.96 -3.25 -2.87
CA HIS A 182 1.29 -1.96 -2.82
C HIS A 182 1.40 -1.33 -1.44
N ASN A 183 1.63 -0.02 -1.39
CA ASN A 183 1.44 0.77 -0.18
C ASN A 183 0.08 1.49 -0.27
N PRO A 184 -0.95 1.08 0.50
CA PRO A 184 -2.27 1.70 0.44
C PRO A 184 -2.30 3.16 0.90
N HIS A 185 -1.22 3.64 1.52
CA HIS A 185 -1.05 5.03 1.94
C HIS A 185 -0.35 5.90 0.91
N GLY A 186 -0.04 5.35 -0.28
CA GLY A 186 0.69 6.01 -1.34
C GLY A 186 2.04 5.34 -1.64
N GLY A 187 2.26 5.03 -2.90
CA GLY A 187 3.47 4.38 -3.39
C GLY A 187 4.41 5.33 -4.14
N LEU A 188 5.56 4.80 -4.53
CA LEU A 188 6.52 5.52 -5.36
C LEU A 188 6.28 5.32 -6.85
N GLY A 189 5.62 4.25 -7.22
CA GLY A 189 5.27 3.89 -8.59
C GLY A 189 3.76 3.96 -8.83
N ASP A 190 3.37 3.73 -10.08
CA ASP A 190 1.97 3.67 -10.49
C ASP A 190 1.17 2.66 -9.66
N ALA A 191 -0.09 2.92 -9.43
CA ALA A 191 -0.98 2.10 -8.59
C ALA A 191 -0.44 1.89 -7.16
N ASP A 192 0.20 2.91 -6.61
CA ASP A 192 0.78 2.90 -5.26
C ASP A 192 1.75 1.74 -5.00
N LEU A 193 2.55 1.36 -6.00
CA LEU A 193 3.61 0.37 -5.83
C LEU A 193 4.72 0.89 -4.89
N HIS A 194 5.35 -0.02 -4.13
CA HIS A 194 6.47 0.33 -3.26
C HIS A 194 7.68 0.87 -4.00
N GLN A 195 7.93 0.39 -5.22
CA GLN A 195 9.06 0.79 -6.04
C GLN A 195 8.64 1.72 -7.17
N VAL A 196 9.57 2.55 -7.63
CA VAL A 196 9.34 3.53 -8.70
C VAL A 196 8.94 2.85 -10.02
N SER A 197 9.51 1.68 -10.30
CA SER A 197 9.17 0.89 -11.49
C SER A 197 8.49 -0.42 -11.12
N LEU A 198 7.59 -0.88 -12.01
CA LEU A 198 6.99 -2.22 -11.87
C LEU A 198 8.05 -3.31 -11.81
N ASN A 199 9.09 -3.22 -12.63
CA ASN A 199 10.16 -4.20 -12.65
C ASN A 199 10.91 -4.28 -11.33
N ASP A 200 11.28 -3.15 -10.72
CA ASP A 200 11.95 -3.14 -9.42
C ASP A 200 11.05 -3.73 -8.33
N ASN A 201 9.74 -3.47 -8.42
CA ASN A 201 8.77 -4.07 -7.50
C ASN A 201 8.74 -5.60 -7.64
N CYS A 202 8.72 -6.12 -8.85
CA CYS A 202 8.81 -7.57 -9.10
C CYS A 202 10.15 -8.15 -8.63
N PHE A 203 11.25 -7.46 -8.86
CA PHE A 203 12.59 -7.91 -8.49
C PHE A 203 12.85 -7.96 -6.98
N SER A 204 11.99 -7.35 -6.16
CA SER A 204 12.08 -7.49 -4.71
C SER A 204 12.01 -8.96 -4.26
N CYS A 205 11.25 -9.78 -5.00
CA CYS A 205 11.12 -11.23 -4.78
C CYS A 205 11.74 -12.06 -5.91
N HIS A 206 11.66 -11.62 -7.18
CA HIS A 206 12.12 -12.32 -8.38
C HIS A 206 13.52 -11.86 -8.82
N GLN A 207 14.46 -11.82 -7.89
CA GLN A 207 15.82 -11.30 -8.13
C GLN A 207 16.57 -12.05 -9.24
N GLU A 208 16.28 -13.34 -9.43
CA GLU A 208 16.88 -14.16 -10.47
C GLU A 208 16.51 -13.74 -11.90
N LYS A 209 15.49 -12.85 -12.05
CA LYS A 209 15.09 -12.29 -13.35
C LYS A 209 15.70 -10.92 -13.63
N ARG A 210 16.36 -10.31 -12.65
CA ARG A 210 16.89 -8.94 -12.74
C ARG A 210 18.05 -8.79 -13.72
N GLY A 211 18.88 -9.82 -13.83
CA GLY A 211 20.13 -9.68 -14.55
C GLY A 211 21.24 -8.94 -13.74
N PRO A 212 22.22 -8.31 -14.39
CA PRO A 212 22.40 -8.24 -15.84
C PRO A 212 22.70 -9.61 -16.46
N PHE A 213 22.19 -9.81 -17.68
CA PHE A 213 22.49 -11.01 -18.46
C PHE A 213 23.44 -10.68 -19.62
N LEU A 214 24.25 -11.66 -20.01
CA LEU A 214 25.10 -11.52 -21.19
C LEU A 214 24.26 -11.30 -22.47
N TRP A 215 23.11 -11.95 -22.53
CA TRP A 215 22.12 -11.83 -23.59
C TRP A 215 20.79 -11.45 -22.98
N GLU A 216 20.42 -10.20 -23.10
CA GLU A 216 19.17 -9.67 -22.60
C GLU A 216 18.04 -9.79 -23.62
N HIS A 217 16.82 -9.90 -23.13
CA HIS A 217 15.61 -9.77 -23.94
C HIS A 217 14.99 -8.40 -23.64
N PRO A 218 15.03 -7.43 -24.57
CA PRO A 218 14.66 -6.05 -24.27
C PRO A 218 13.31 -5.87 -23.55
N PRO A 219 12.21 -6.56 -23.95
CA PRO A 219 10.92 -6.39 -23.27
C PRO A 219 10.95 -6.74 -21.77
N VAL A 220 11.86 -7.61 -21.35
CA VAL A 220 12.04 -7.99 -19.94
C VAL A 220 12.66 -6.85 -19.13
N ALA A 221 13.58 -6.11 -19.75
CA ALA A 221 14.19 -4.93 -19.14
C ALA A 221 13.21 -3.72 -19.13
N GLU A 222 12.26 -3.68 -20.07
CA GLU A 222 11.30 -2.60 -20.17
C GLU A 222 10.18 -2.72 -19.15
N ASP A 223 9.38 -3.79 -19.19
CA ASP A 223 8.19 -3.94 -18.35
C ASP A 223 7.73 -5.41 -18.27
N CYS A 224 7.64 -5.95 -17.05
CA CYS A 224 7.15 -7.30 -16.80
C CYS A 224 5.70 -7.50 -17.24
N SER A 225 4.86 -6.44 -17.20
CA SER A 225 3.44 -6.52 -17.57
C SER A 225 3.19 -6.71 -19.06
N LEU A 226 4.18 -6.47 -19.92
CA LEU A 226 4.10 -6.83 -21.35
C LEU A 226 3.78 -8.31 -21.55
N CYS A 227 4.23 -9.15 -20.63
CA CYS A 227 4.04 -10.60 -20.69
C CYS A 227 3.20 -11.16 -19.54
N HIS A 228 3.17 -10.53 -18.37
CA HIS A 228 2.58 -11.06 -17.15
C HIS A 228 1.43 -10.21 -16.62
N ARG A 229 0.42 -10.87 -16.03
CA ARG A 229 -0.67 -10.25 -15.25
C ARG A 229 -0.49 -10.64 -13.78
N PRO A 230 -0.02 -9.74 -12.91
CA PRO A 230 0.41 -10.09 -11.56
C PRO A 230 -0.71 -10.62 -10.66
N HIS A 231 -1.95 -10.18 -10.82
CA HIS A 231 -3.05 -10.62 -9.99
C HIS A 231 -3.58 -12.00 -10.41
N GLY A 232 -3.60 -12.27 -11.72
CA GLY A 232 -4.08 -13.57 -12.20
C GLY A 232 -4.29 -13.65 -13.70
N SER A 233 -4.18 -14.87 -14.22
CA SER A 233 -4.36 -15.20 -15.62
C SER A 233 -4.99 -16.58 -15.80
N VAL A 234 -5.67 -16.76 -16.92
CA VAL A 234 -6.10 -18.07 -17.40
C VAL A 234 -4.95 -18.88 -18.01
N ASN A 235 -3.83 -18.23 -18.27
CA ASN A 235 -2.64 -18.85 -18.84
C ASN A 235 -1.61 -19.12 -17.75
N ASP A 236 -0.90 -20.23 -17.89
CA ASP A 236 0.17 -20.59 -16.96
C ASP A 236 1.20 -19.47 -16.80
N ARG A 237 1.83 -19.41 -15.62
CA ARG A 237 2.89 -18.42 -15.30
C ARG A 237 2.42 -16.98 -15.42
N LEU A 238 1.15 -16.71 -15.16
CA LEU A 238 0.56 -15.36 -15.20
C LEU A 238 0.64 -14.71 -16.59
N LEU A 239 0.81 -15.46 -17.68
CA LEU A 239 1.00 -14.89 -19.01
C LEU A 239 -0.28 -14.21 -19.51
N THR A 240 -0.11 -13.06 -20.18
CA THR A 240 -1.21 -12.32 -20.83
C THR A 240 -1.84 -13.11 -21.97
N ALA A 241 -1.06 -13.94 -22.67
CA ALA A 241 -1.50 -14.84 -23.72
C ALA A 241 -0.67 -16.14 -23.73
N ARG A 242 -1.18 -17.18 -24.32
CA ARG A 242 -0.40 -18.41 -24.54
C ARG A 242 0.71 -18.19 -25.56
N GLY A 243 1.88 -18.81 -25.34
CA GLY A 243 2.78 -19.03 -26.45
C GLY A 243 2.20 -20.07 -27.42
N PRO A 244 2.35 -19.92 -28.74
CA PRO A 244 3.19 -18.91 -29.42
C PRO A 244 2.55 -17.52 -29.59
N ALA A 245 1.23 -17.35 -29.37
CA ALA A 245 0.52 -16.10 -29.63
C ALA A 245 1.14 -14.89 -28.87
N LEU A 246 1.61 -15.10 -27.65
CA LEU A 246 2.33 -14.06 -26.89
C LEU A 246 3.56 -13.58 -27.65
N CYS A 247 4.39 -14.50 -28.11
CA CYS A 247 5.64 -14.20 -28.78
C CYS A 247 5.41 -13.52 -30.15
N GLN A 248 4.34 -13.94 -30.86
CA GLN A 248 3.96 -13.45 -32.18
C GLN A 248 3.44 -12.00 -32.18
N GLN A 249 3.16 -11.42 -31.02
CA GLN A 249 2.82 -10.00 -30.93
C GLN A 249 3.99 -9.11 -31.37
N CYS A 250 5.23 -9.58 -31.21
CA CYS A 250 6.45 -8.84 -31.57
C CYS A 250 7.31 -9.61 -32.59
N HIS A 251 7.32 -10.94 -32.56
CA HIS A 251 8.15 -11.76 -33.41
C HIS A 251 7.40 -12.24 -34.67
N ALA A 252 7.76 -11.70 -35.82
CA ALA A 252 7.32 -12.22 -37.12
C ALA A 252 8.14 -13.44 -37.56
N ALA A 253 7.57 -14.28 -38.43
CA ALA A 253 8.21 -15.49 -38.97
C ALA A 253 9.37 -15.13 -39.94
N ALA A 254 10.58 -14.84 -39.38
CA ALA A 254 11.71 -14.48 -40.20
C ALA A 254 12.60 -15.67 -40.59
N PHE A 255 12.78 -16.65 -39.71
CA PHE A 255 13.77 -17.73 -39.89
C PHE A 255 13.24 -19.13 -39.59
N HIS A 256 12.15 -19.25 -38.88
CA HIS A 256 11.39 -20.47 -38.66
C HIS A 256 9.93 -20.11 -38.42
N PRO A 257 8.97 -21.01 -38.59
CA PRO A 257 7.56 -20.67 -38.49
C PRO A 257 7.19 -20.28 -37.06
N SER A 258 6.84 -19.02 -36.88
CA SER A 258 6.15 -18.51 -35.72
C SER A 258 4.63 -18.51 -35.89
N VAL A 259 4.14 -18.85 -37.08
CA VAL A 259 2.73 -19.03 -37.43
C VAL A 259 2.43 -20.50 -37.75
N PRO A 260 1.18 -20.95 -37.61
CA PRO A 260 0.80 -22.29 -38.09
C PRO A 260 1.18 -22.45 -39.56
N TYR A 261 1.70 -23.61 -39.91
CA TYR A 261 2.11 -23.90 -41.28
C TYR A 261 0.98 -23.73 -42.26
N GLY A 262 1.26 -23.01 -43.34
CA GLY A 262 0.44 -23.09 -44.56
C GLY A 262 0.77 -24.34 -45.36
N SER A 263 0.13 -24.49 -46.53
CA SER A 263 0.36 -25.58 -47.48
C SER A 263 1.80 -25.72 -47.99
N GLU A 264 2.60 -24.63 -47.82
CA GLU A 264 3.99 -24.52 -48.28
C GLU A 264 5.02 -25.21 -47.34
N GLY A 265 4.61 -25.59 -46.14
CA GLY A 265 5.50 -26.23 -45.15
C GLY A 265 6.56 -25.28 -44.53
N LEU A 266 7.61 -25.89 -43.96
CA LEU A 266 8.77 -25.19 -43.40
C LEU A 266 9.68 -24.60 -44.52
N PRO A 267 10.43 -23.52 -44.25
CA PRO A 267 11.53 -23.12 -45.12
C PRO A 267 12.47 -24.30 -45.35
N GLY A 268 12.64 -24.69 -46.62
CA GLY A 268 13.38 -25.92 -46.96
C GLY A 268 12.52 -27.10 -47.37
N GLY A 269 11.17 -26.94 -47.44
CA GLY A 269 10.30 -27.89 -48.17
C GLY A 269 9.80 -29.09 -47.40
N SER A 270 10.03 -29.21 -46.08
CA SER A 270 9.48 -30.31 -45.28
C SER A 270 8.69 -29.83 -44.07
N SER A 271 7.45 -30.22 -43.95
CA SER A 271 6.69 -30.01 -42.71
C SER A 271 7.24 -30.92 -41.62
N ASN A 272 7.68 -30.36 -40.52
CA ASN A 272 8.07 -31.15 -39.34
C ASN A 272 6.93 -31.14 -38.33
N GLN A 273 6.25 -32.28 -38.19
CA GLN A 273 5.15 -32.47 -37.23
C GLN A 273 5.55 -32.14 -35.79
N ASN A 274 6.84 -32.27 -35.46
CA ASN A 274 7.35 -31.98 -34.11
C ASN A 274 7.41 -30.48 -33.79
N LEU A 275 7.26 -29.62 -34.79
CA LEU A 275 7.20 -28.16 -34.60
C LEU A 275 5.78 -27.60 -34.65
N LEU A 276 4.81 -28.34 -35.15
CA LEU A 276 3.42 -27.91 -35.21
C LEU A 276 2.82 -27.76 -33.80
N GLY A 277 2.26 -26.59 -33.53
CA GLY A 277 1.58 -26.32 -32.28
C GLY A 277 2.49 -26.26 -31.05
N LYS A 278 3.80 -26.29 -31.22
CA LYS A 278 4.76 -26.19 -30.09
C LYS A 278 4.85 -24.78 -29.58
N ASN A 279 4.98 -24.67 -28.25
CA ASN A 279 5.28 -23.41 -27.60
C ASN A 279 6.73 -23.02 -27.90
N CYS A 280 6.98 -21.73 -28.22
CA CYS A 280 8.30 -21.18 -28.44
C CYS A 280 9.24 -21.45 -27.26
N LEU A 281 8.72 -21.46 -26.05
CA LEU A 281 9.45 -21.74 -24.81
C LEU A 281 10.02 -23.15 -24.73
N ASN A 282 9.57 -24.10 -25.56
CA ASN A 282 10.16 -25.44 -25.59
C ASN A 282 11.60 -25.43 -26.09
N CYS A 283 11.95 -24.42 -26.90
CA CYS A 283 13.30 -24.22 -27.43
C CYS A 283 13.94 -22.93 -26.88
N HIS A 284 13.16 -21.86 -26.75
CA HIS A 284 13.62 -20.56 -26.23
C HIS A 284 13.30 -20.46 -24.73
N SER A 285 13.99 -21.27 -23.91
CA SER A 285 13.66 -21.41 -22.48
C SER A 285 14.15 -20.25 -21.62
N GLN A 286 15.09 -19.44 -22.12
CA GLN A 286 15.72 -18.35 -21.36
C GLN A 286 15.21 -16.98 -21.78
N THR A 287 13.89 -16.85 -21.90
CA THR A 287 13.25 -15.61 -22.37
C THR A 287 13.49 -14.39 -21.49
N HIS A 288 13.88 -14.58 -20.22
CA HIS A 288 14.23 -13.47 -19.33
C HIS A 288 15.67 -13.00 -19.47
N GLY A 289 16.49 -13.73 -20.20
CA GLY A 289 17.91 -13.46 -20.40
C GLY A 289 18.78 -14.70 -20.20
N SER A 290 20.00 -14.69 -20.75
CA SER A 290 20.93 -15.81 -20.67
C SER A 290 22.37 -15.34 -20.44
N ASN A 291 23.08 -16.07 -19.59
CA ASN A 291 24.52 -15.91 -19.39
C ASN A 291 25.36 -16.98 -20.14
N HIS A 292 24.70 -17.83 -20.92
CA HIS A 292 25.40 -18.84 -21.70
C HIS A 292 26.06 -18.22 -22.94
N PRO A 293 27.32 -18.57 -23.29
CA PRO A 293 28.04 -17.99 -24.43
C PRO A 293 27.32 -18.14 -25.79
N SER A 294 26.49 -19.18 -25.95
CA SER A 294 25.66 -19.39 -27.15
C SER A 294 24.22 -18.88 -27.00
N GLY A 295 23.99 -18.02 -26.02
CA GLY A 295 22.65 -17.65 -25.58
C GLY A 295 21.94 -16.53 -26.35
N ALA A 296 22.54 -16.00 -27.44
CA ALA A 296 21.93 -14.92 -28.25
C ALA A 296 20.51 -15.21 -28.78
N ARG A 297 20.14 -16.49 -28.86
CA ARG A 297 18.79 -16.95 -29.24
C ARG A 297 17.93 -17.32 -28.02
N LEU A 298 18.41 -17.11 -26.82
CA LEU A 298 17.73 -17.38 -25.54
C LEU A 298 17.28 -18.85 -25.40
N THR A 299 18.05 -19.78 -25.95
CA THR A 299 17.78 -21.23 -25.89
C THR A 299 18.43 -21.91 -24.68
N ARG A 300 19.44 -21.28 -24.09
CA ARG A 300 20.17 -21.73 -22.91
C ARG A 300 20.53 -20.58 -22.00
#